data_4d5933ce7610eff11f124baa5a2d5224
#
_entry.id   4d5933ce7610eff11f124baa5a2d5224
#
_cell.length_a   1.000
_cell.length_b   1.000
_cell.length_c   1.000
_cell.angle_alpha   90.00
_cell.angle_beta   90.00
_cell.angle_gamma   90.00
#
_symmetry.space_group_name_H-M   'P 1'
#
loop_
_entity.id
_entity.type
_entity.pdbx_description
1 polymer ?
#
loop_
_entity_poly.entity_id
_entity_poly.type
_entity_poly.pdbx_seq_one_letter_code
_entity_poly.pdbx_strand_id
1 'polypeptide(L)'
;MAFKKKVVKAKKSVGVREEGTKVNSDELLKEIQNKFGEGAIMKLGDTTKVDVGSVPTGSIGLDFALGVGGLPRGRIIEIFGPESSGKTTLTLHVIAEAQKMGGTCAFIDAEHAMDPEYARKLGIKINDLLISQPDNGEQALDIAETLVRSGKIDVLVIDSVAALTPQAEIEGDMSQAHVGRQARLMSQALRKLTAIAHKSKTVIIFINQIRMQIGIMFGNPETTPGGKALKFYASVRLDIRKTKKKKKGEDVLGARTKVKVVKNKVAAPFK
;
A
#
# COMPACT_ATOMS: atom_id res chain seq x y z
N MET A 1 -46.17 -50.09 32.19
CA MET A 1 -44.92 -49.57 32.81
C MET A 1 -44.45 -48.34 32.05
N ALA A 2 -44.59 -47.14 32.64
CA ALA A 2 -44.35 -45.89 32.00
C ALA A 2 -43.01 -45.27 32.56
N PHE A 3 -41.99 -45.12 31.72
CA PHE A 3 -40.75 -44.49 32.09
C PHE A 3 -40.86 -42.96 31.92
N LYS A 4 -40.91 -42.22 33.01
CA LYS A 4 -40.78 -40.77 33.06
C LYS A 4 -39.31 -40.38 32.87
N LYS A 5 -38.94 -39.75 31.75
CA LYS A 5 -37.65 -39.06 31.56
C LYS A 5 -37.68 -37.69 32.28
N LYS A 6 -36.84 -37.52 33.30
CA LYS A 6 -36.55 -36.26 33.92
C LYS A 6 -35.66 -35.41 32.97
N VAL A 7 -36.18 -34.28 32.51
CA VAL A 7 -35.42 -33.28 31.81
C VAL A 7 -34.78 -32.34 32.86
N VAL A 8 -33.49 -32.42 33.01
CA VAL A 8 -32.71 -31.46 33.83
C VAL A 8 -32.42 -30.23 32.98
N LYS A 9 -33.09 -29.12 33.29
CA LYS A 9 -32.79 -27.80 32.73
C LYS A 9 -31.52 -27.24 33.40
N ALA A 10 -30.39 -27.23 32.71
CA ALA A 10 -29.22 -26.46 33.11
C ALA A 10 -29.50 -24.97 32.88
N LYS A 11 -29.70 -24.22 33.95
CA LYS A 11 -29.69 -22.77 33.94
C LYS A 11 -28.25 -22.31 33.80
N LYS A 12 -27.87 -21.78 32.62
CA LYS A 12 -26.67 -20.98 32.46
C LYS A 12 -26.92 -19.63 33.17
N SER A 13 -26.31 -19.44 34.31
CA SER A 13 -26.21 -18.14 34.97
C SER A 13 -25.31 -17.25 34.13
N VAL A 14 -25.91 -16.30 33.42
CA VAL A 14 -25.19 -15.15 32.88
C VAL A 14 -24.81 -14.32 34.11
N GLY A 15 -23.53 -14.32 34.45
CA GLY A 15 -23.00 -13.48 35.54
C GLY A 15 -23.30 -12.02 35.25
N VAL A 16 -24.18 -11.45 36.03
CA VAL A 16 -24.36 -10.01 36.15
C VAL A 16 -23.03 -9.47 36.68
N ARG A 17 -22.34 -8.62 35.92
CA ARG A 17 -21.17 -7.88 36.40
C ARG A 17 -21.68 -6.97 37.50
N GLU A 18 -21.22 -7.19 38.73
CA GLU A 18 -21.47 -6.28 39.83
C GLU A 18 -20.96 -4.87 39.45
N GLU A 19 -21.84 -3.88 39.55
CA GLU A 19 -21.49 -2.47 39.51
C GLU A 19 -20.57 -2.18 40.69
N GLY A 20 -19.26 -1.98 40.44
CA GLY A 20 -18.43 -1.48 41.54
C GLY A 20 -16.94 -1.69 41.50
N THR A 21 -16.32 -2.04 40.38
CA THR A 21 -14.85 -1.88 40.28
C THR A 21 -14.54 -1.08 39.03
N LYS A 22 -14.48 0.26 39.19
CA LYS A 22 -13.77 1.08 38.20
C LYS A 22 -12.36 0.56 38.18
N VAL A 23 -12.04 -0.32 37.23
CA VAL A 23 -10.66 -0.74 36.94
C VAL A 23 -9.88 0.54 36.75
N ASN A 24 -8.89 0.78 37.63
CA ASN A 24 -8.04 1.96 37.55
C ASN A 24 -7.29 1.83 36.22
N SER A 25 -7.76 2.55 35.19
CA SER A 25 -7.19 2.47 33.82
C SER A 25 -5.71 2.78 33.82
N ASP A 26 -5.21 3.50 34.80
CA ASP A 26 -3.79 3.85 34.89
C ASP A 26 -2.92 2.68 35.43
N GLU A 27 -3.48 1.88 36.34
CA GLU A 27 -2.81 0.64 36.80
C GLU A 27 -2.73 -0.39 35.71
N LEU A 28 -3.82 -0.60 34.96
CA LEU A 28 -3.85 -1.50 33.81
C LEU A 28 -2.88 -1.05 32.71
N LEU A 29 -2.79 0.26 32.44
CA LEU A 29 -1.82 0.83 31.51
C LEU A 29 -0.38 0.50 31.90
N LYS A 30 -0.04 0.73 33.19
CA LYS A 30 1.30 0.43 33.72
C LYS A 30 1.61 -1.07 33.64
N GLU A 31 0.66 -1.93 33.99
CA GLU A 31 0.86 -3.38 33.90
C GLU A 31 1.18 -3.84 32.46
N ILE A 32 0.41 -3.33 31.47
CA ILE A 32 0.63 -3.66 30.05
C ILE A 32 1.96 -3.07 29.57
N GLN A 33 2.30 -1.84 29.94
CA GLN A 33 3.57 -1.21 29.57
C GLN A 33 4.77 -1.95 30.16
N ASN A 34 4.69 -2.39 31.42
CA ASN A 34 5.74 -3.18 32.05
C ASN A 34 5.95 -4.53 31.36
N LYS A 35 4.86 -5.16 30.91
CA LYS A 35 4.90 -6.49 30.27
C LYS A 35 5.34 -6.45 28.80
N PHE A 36 4.94 -5.42 28.05
CA PHE A 36 5.07 -5.35 26.59
C PHE A 36 5.89 -4.15 26.08
N GLY A 37 6.34 -3.25 26.99
CA GLY A 37 7.07 -2.03 26.68
C GLY A 37 6.17 -0.78 26.67
N GLU A 38 6.78 0.40 26.91
CA GLU A 38 6.06 1.69 27.06
C GLU A 38 5.17 2.07 25.89
N GLY A 39 5.52 1.66 24.66
CA GLY A 39 4.73 1.92 23.45
C GLY A 39 3.59 0.93 23.18
N ALA A 40 3.39 -0.09 24.01
CA ALA A 40 2.41 -1.15 23.77
C ALA A 40 0.96 -0.68 23.92
N ILE A 41 0.71 0.28 24.80
CA ILE A 41 -0.60 0.88 25.05
C ILE A 41 -0.46 2.33 25.50
N MET A 42 -1.36 3.18 25.04
CA MET A 42 -1.42 4.60 25.42
C MET A 42 -2.87 5.10 25.37
N LYS A 43 -3.19 6.18 26.06
CA LYS A 43 -4.49 6.84 25.90
C LYS A 43 -4.48 7.63 24.59
N LEU A 44 -5.55 7.56 23.84
CA LEU A 44 -5.66 8.29 22.56
C LEU A 44 -5.52 9.80 22.70
N GLY A 45 -5.94 10.36 23.86
CA GLY A 45 -5.79 11.77 24.17
C GLY A 45 -4.35 12.21 24.43
N ASP A 46 -3.47 11.30 24.83
CA ASP A 46 -2.06 11.56 25.07
C ASP A 46 -1.23 11.50 23.77
N THR A 47 -1.81 10.96 22.69
CA THR A 47 -1.22 11.03 21.37
C THR A 47 -1.38 12.45 20.84
N THR A 48 -0.31 13.25 20.90
CA THR A 48 -0.17 14.42 20.03
C THR A 48 -0.54 13.99 18.62
N LYS A 49 -1.28 14.83 17.87
CA LYS A 49 -1.56 14.56 16.43
C LYS A 49 -0.29 14.01 15.83
N VAL A 50 -0.30 12.74 15.46
CA VAL A 50 0.85 12.11 14.82
C VAL A 50 1.08 12.93 13.57
N ASP A 51 2.08 13.80 13.61
CA ASP A 51 2.55 14.49 12.42
C ASP A 51 3.08 13.40 11.48
N VAL A 52 2.21 13.01 10.56
CA VAL A 52 2.55 11.99 9.56
C VAL A 52 3.42 12.70 8.54
N GLY A 53 4.73 12.68 8.77
CA GLY A 53 5.67 13.17 7.78
C GLY A 53 5.29 12.64 6.39
N SER A 54 5.44 13.44 5.37
CA SER A 54 5.07 13.08 4.01
C SER A 54 6.22 13.31 3.04
N VAL A 55 6.11 12.67 1.86
CA VAL A 55 6.97 12.90 0.71
C VAL A 55 6.13 13.58 -0.36
N PRO A 56 6.50 14.79 -0.82
CA PRO A 56 5.78 15.51 -1.87
C PRO A 56 5.70 14.69 -3.15
N THR A 57 4.62 14.88 -3.91
CA THR A 57 4.44 14.20 -5.20
C THR A 57 5.03 14.96 -6.39
N GLY A 58 5.52 16.18 -6.15
CA GLY A 58 5.90 17.11 -7.20
C GLY A 58 4.71 17.84 -7.84
N SER A 59 3.49 17.56 -7.40
CA SER A 59 2.27 18.24 -7.85
C SER A 59 1.57 18.90 -6.67
N ILE A 60 1.62 20.24 -6.59
CA ILE A 60 0.99 21.02 -5.51
C ILE A 60 -0.49 20.67 -5.35
N GLY A 61 -1.21 20.49 -6.47
CA GLY A 61 -2.63 20.14 -6.42
C GLY A 61 -2.89 18.76 -5.83
N LEU A 62 -2.04 17.76 -6.13
CA LEU A 62 -2.17 16.43 -5.57
C LEU A 62 -1.76 16.42 -4.09
N ASP A 63 -0.69 17.12 -3.72
CA ASP A 63 -0.22 17.23 -2.34
C ASP A 63 -1.29 17.87 -1.44
N PHE A 64 -1.97 18.90 -1.94
CA PHE A 64 -3.12 19.50 -1.27
C PHE A 64 -4.31 18.53 -1.15
N ALA A 65 -4.62 17.77 -2.22
CA ALA A 65 -5.69 16.79 -2.22
C ALA A 65 -5.43 15.62 -1.25
N LEU A 66 -4.17 15.25 -1.03
CA LEU A 66 -3.75 14.25 -0.05
C LEU A 66 -3.93 14.70 1.40
N GLY A 67 -3.97 16.01 1.65
CA GLY A 67 -4.31 16.60 2.94
C GLY A 67 -3.19 16.60 3.99
N VAL A 68 -2.03 15.98 3.68
CA VAL A 68 -0.84 15.93 4.54
C VAL A 68 0.40 16.42 3.80
N GLY A 69 0.23 17.11 2.67
CA GLY A 69 1.34 17.69 1.89
C GLY A 69 2.12 16.69 1.05
N GLY A 70 1.61 15.50 0.81
CA GLY A 70 2.26 14.47 0.00
C GLY A 70 1.83 13.05 0.36
N LEU A 71 2.63 12.07 -0.04
CA LEU A 71 2.42 10.66 0.32
C LEU A 71 2.88 10.40 1.76
N PRO A 72 2.01 9.83 2.63
CA PRO A 72 2.31 9.65 4.05
C PRO A 72 3.43 8.64 4.28
N ARG A 73 4.43 9.01 5.09
CA ARG A 73 5.52 8.11 5.50
C ARG A 73 5.02 6.93 6.32
N GLY A 74 5.69 5.79 6.20
CA GLY A 74 5.33 4.59 6.92
C GLY A 74 4.04 3.93 6.45
N ARG A 75 3.62 4.19 5.21
CA ARG A 75 2.36 3.71 4.64
C ARG A 75 2.54 3.06 3.28
N ILE A 76 1.62 2.14 2.98
CA ILE A 76 1.48 1.52 1.66
C ILE A 76 0.52 2.38 0.83
N ILE A 77 0.95 2.70 -0.38
CA ILE A 77 0.22 3.48 -1.38
C ILE A 77 -0.01 2.59 -2.59
N GLU A 78 -1.20 2.61 -3.17
CA GLU A 78 -1.48 2.01 -4.47
C GLU A 78 -1.77 3.11 -5.49
N ILE A 79 -1.02 3.10 -6.60
CA ILE A 79 -1.23 3.96 -7.75
C ILE A 79 -1.68 3.08 -8.91
N PHE A 80 -2.91 3.25 -9.37
CA PHE A 80 -3.47 2.40 -10.41
C PHE A 80 -4.17 3.20 -11.52
N GLY A 81 -4.29 2.59 -12.67
CA GLY A 81 -4.92 3.20 -13.84
C GLY A 81 -4.63 2.43 -15.11
N PRO A 82 -5.22 2.86 -16.23
CA PRO A 82 -4.95 2.29 -17.54
C PRO A 82 -3.47 2.41 -17.93
N GLU A 83 -3.09 1.66 -18.93
CA GLU A 83 -1.77 1.79 -19.55
C GLU A 83 -1.51 3.23 -20.03
N SER A 84 -0.26 3.66 -20.02
CA SER A 84 0.16 5.01 -20.47
C SER A 84 -0.59 6.18 -19.80
N SER A 85 -1.15 5.97 -18.60
CA SER A 85 -1.84 7.03 -17.85
C SER A 85 -0.90 7.92 -17.03
N GLY A 86 0.39 7.58 -16.91
CA GLY A 86 1.40 8.34 -16.17
C GLY A 86 1.66 7.83 -14.74
N LYS A 87 1.36 6.56 -14.45
CA LYS A 87 1.62 5.96 -13.13
C LYS A 87 3.10 6.00 -12.78
N THR A 88 3.96 5.43 -13.62
CA THR A 88 5.42 5.42 -13.45
C THR A 88 5.97 6.84 -13.44
N THR A 89 5.48 7.73 -14.29
CA THR A 89 5.89 9.15 -14.29
C THR A 89 5.64 9.80 -12.93
N LEU A 90 4.47 9.61 -12.33
CA LEU A 90 4.16 10.16 -11.00
C LEU A 90 5.09 9.60 -9.93
N THR A 91 5.37 8.29 -9.95
CA THR A 91 6.28 7.69 -8.96
C THR A 91 7.72 8.18 -9.11
N LEU A 92 8.17 8.41 -10.33
CA LEU A 92 9.48 9.00 -10.59
C LEU A 92 9.57 10.44 -10.07
N HIS A 93 8.51 11.24 -10.18
CA HIS A 93 8.47 12.56 -9.52
C HIS A 93 8.55 12.45 -8.00
N VAL A 94 7.84 11.49 -7.38
CA VAL A 94 7.95 11.25 -5.92
C VAL A 94 9.38 10.90 -5.51
N ILE A 95 10.06 10.06 -6.30
CA ILE A 95 11.48 9.71 -6.06
C ILE A 95 12.34 10.96 -6.16
N ALA A 96 12.16 11.79 -7.20
CA ALA A 96 12.92 13.02 -7.38
C ALA A 96 12.73 13.99 -6.19
N GLU A 97 11.50 14.16 -5.71
CA GLU A 97 11.22 14.98 -4.53
C GLU A 97 11.83 14.38 -3.25
N ALA A 98 11.75 13.06 -3.06
CA ALA A 98 12.39 12.41 -1.92
C ALA A 98 13.92 12.60 -1.94
N GLN A 99 14.57 12.45 -3.09
CA GLN A 99 16.03 12.68 -3.24
C GLN A 99 16.41 14.15 -3.00
N LYS A 100 15.58 15.13 -3.40
CA LYS A 100 15.78 16.55 -3.08
C LYS A 100 15.78 16.79 -1.56
N MET A 101 15.00 16.01 -0.81
CA MET A 101 14.96 16.05 0.66
C MET A 101 16.12 15.26 1.31
N GLY A 102 17.05 14.71 0.52
CA GLY A 102 18.15 13.87 1.01
C GLY A 102 17.75 12.41 1.29
N GLY A 103 16.56 11.99 0.87
CA GLY A 103 16.07 10.64 1.09
C GLY A 103 16.67 9.62 0.14
N THR A 104 16.83 8.38 0.64
CA THR A 104 17.27 7.22 -0.15
C THR A 104 16.07 6.51 -0.76
N CYS A 105 16.14 6.24 -2.07
CA CYS A 105 15.05 5.64 -2.81
C CYS A 105 15.47 4.34 -3.48
N ALA A 106 14.51 3.40 -3.58
CA ALA A 106 14.69 2.15 -4.30
C ALA A 106 13.51 1.91 -5.26
N PHE A 107 13.80 1.26 -6.38
CA PHE A 107 12.84 0.92 -7.41
C PHE A 107 12.97 -0.56 -7.77
N ILE A 108 11.91 -1.32 -7.64
CA ILE A 108 11.81 -2.72 -8.08
C ILE A 108 11.09 -2.71 -9.41
N ASP A 109 11.83 -2.91 -10.48
CA ASP A 109 11.38 -2.91 -11.88
C ASP A 109 11.06 -4.33 -12.34
N ALA A 110 9.87 -4.81 -11.99
CA ALA A 110 9.41 -6.13 -12.41
C ALA A 110 8.91 -6.17 -13.86
N GLU A 111 8.71 -5.02 -14.51
CA GLU A 111 8.36 -4.93 -15.92
C GLU A 111 9.61 -4.82 -16.83
N HIS A 112 10.80 -4.61 -16.26
CA HIS A 112 12.08 -4.37 -16.98
C HIS A 112 11.99 -3.21 -17.99
N ALA A 113 11.26 -2.16 -17.64
CA ALA A 113 10.89 -1.06 -18.52
C ALA A 113 11.42 0.33 -18.08
N MET A 114 12.28 0.38 -17.07
CA MET A 114 12.85 1.63 -16.56
C MET A 114 13.81 2.26 -17.59
N ASP A 115 13.49 3.48 -18.02
CA ASP A 115 14.35 4.31 -18.87
C ASP A 115 15.16 5.29 -17.99
N PRO A 116 16.50 5.11 -17.87
CA PRO A 116 17.35 5.99 -17.08
C PRO A 116 17.41 7.44 -17.61
N GLU A 117 17.34 7.63 -18.95
CA GLU A 117 17.35 8.95 -19.56
C GLU A 117 16.06 9.71 -19.23
N TYR A 118 14.93 9.02 -19.29
CA TYR A 118 13.66 9.59 -18.89
C TYR A 118 13.65 9.95 -17.39
N ALA A 119 14.13 9.06 -16.54
CA ALA A 119 14.26 9.32 -15.10
C ALA A 119 15.13 10.53 -14.81
N ARG A 120 16.27 10.69 -15.50
CA ARG A 120 17.16 11.85 -15.39
C ARG A 120 16.45 13.13 -15.78
N LYS A 121 15.68 13.15 -16.88
CA LYS A 121 14.88 14.31 -17.32
C LYS A 121 13.83 14.74 -16.31
N LEU A 122 13.32 13.81 -15.50
CA LEU A 122 12.38 14.12 -14.41
C LEU A 122 13.07 14.61 -13.12
N GLY A 123 14.41 14.70 -13.12
CA GLY A 123 15.19 15.22 -12.02
C GLY A 123 15.71 14.18 -11.03
N ILE A 124 15.65 12.90 -11.38
CA ILE A 124 16.19 11.82 -10.54
C ILE A 124 17.71 11.80 -10.66
N LYS A 125 18.39 11.75 -9.53
CA LYS A 125 19.80 11.42 -9.44
C LYS A 125 19.95 9.91 -9.61
N ILE A 126 20.19 9.47 -10.85
CA ILE A 126 20.18 8.05 -11.20
C ILE A 126 21.27 7.24 -10.49
N ASN A 127 22.42 7.87 -10.18
CA ASN A 127 23.51 7.22 -9.46
C ASN A 127 23.17 6.93 -7.98
N ASP A 128 22.17 7.62 -7.42
CA ASP A 128 21.72 7.49 -6.04
C ASP A 128 20.43 6.66 -5.94
N LEU A 129 19.87 6.19 -7.06
CA LEU A 129 18.68 5.35 -7.08
C LEU A 129 19.07 3.88 -7.10
N LEU A 130 18.63 3.13 -6.07
CA LEU A 130 18.78 1.69 -6.05
C LEU A 130 17.73 1.06 -6.97
N ILE A 131 18.16 0.22 -7.91
CA ILE A 131 17.28 -0.50 -8.80
C ILE A 131 17.47 -2.01 -8.64
N SER A 132 16.38 -2.76 -8.70
CA SER A 132 16.35 -4.22 -8.74
C SER A 132 15.40 -4.69 -9.81
N GLN A 133 15.81 -5.71 -10.58
CA GLN A 133 15.02 -6.36 -11.61
C GLN A 133 14.90 -7.85 -11.27
N PRO A 134 13.91 -8.24 -10.47
CA PRO A 134 13.74 -9.60 -9.97
C PRO A 134 13.16 -10.52 -11.04
N ASP A 135 13.51 -11.82 -10.97
CA ASP A 135 13.05 -12.85 -11.91
C ASP A 135 11.61 -13.31 -11.62
N ASN A 136 11.14 -13.16 -10.38
CA ASN A 136 9.81 -13.61 -9.94
C ASN A 136 9.24 -12.73 -8.81
N GLY A 137 7.96 -12.95 -8.51
CA GLY A 137 7.24 -12.17 -7.49
C GLY A 137 7.74 -12.40 -6.07
N GLU A 138 8.16 -13.61 -5.72
CA GLU A 138 8.73 -13.95 -4.42
C GLU A 138 10.02 -13.19 -4.18
N GLN A 139 10.94 -13.22 -5.15
CA GLN A 139 12.21 -12.49 -5.08
C GLN A 139 11.98 -10.97 -4.97
N ALA A 140 11.06 -10.43 -5.77
CA ALA A 140 10.70 -9.01 -5.71
C ALA A 140 10.26 -8.58 -4.30
N LEU A 141 9.38 -9.37 -3.67
CA LEU A 141 8.80 -9.05 -2.37
C LEU A 141 9.77 -9.31 -1.21
N ASP A 142 10.68 -10.28 -1.34
CA ASP A 142 11.74 -10.53 -0.36
C ASP A 142 12.80 -9.41 -0.40
N ILE A 143 13.16 -8.92 -1.60
CA ILE A 143 14.01 -7.74 -1.76
C ILE A 143 13.31 -6.51 -1.13
N ALA A 144 12.02 -6.32 -1.40
CA ALA A 144 11.24 -5.24 -0.81
C ALA A 144 11.24 -5.31 0.72
N GLU A 145 10.99 -6.50 1.30
CA GLU A 145 11.03 -6.72 2.75
C GLU A 145 12.41 -6.36 3.32
N THR A 146 13.48 -6.80 2.69
CA THR A 146 14.86 -6.55 3.11
C THR A 146 15.20 -5.06 3.10
N LEU A 147 14.87 -4.38 2.01
CA LEU A 147 15.10 -2.93 1.86
C LEU A 147 14.35 -2.13 2.93
N VAL A 148 13.05 -2.40 3.12
CA VAL A 148 12.22 -1.69 4.11
C VAL A 148 12.67 -1.99 5.54
N ARG A 149 13.04 -3.26 5.83
CA ARG A 149 13.53 -3.69 7.14
C ARG A 149 14.85 -3.01 7.54
N SER A 150 15.67 -2.63 6.56
CA SER A 150 16.93 -1.92 6.82
C SER A 150 16.72 -0.57 7.52
N GLY A 151 15.54 0.04 7.40
CA GLY A 151 15.23 1.36 7.93
C GLY A 151 15.95 2.51 7.23
N LYS A 152 16.64 2.24 6.11
CA LYS A 152 17.46 3.22 5.37
C LYS A 152 16.75 3.75 4.10
N ILE A 153 15.58 3.24 3.77
CA ILE A 153 14.85 3.58 2.54
C ILE A 153 13.69 4.51 2.88
N ASP A 154 13.63 5.66 2.28
CA ASP A 154 12.52 6.62 2.41
C ASP A 154 11.35 6.29 1.49
N VAL A 155 11.66 5.95 0.23
CA VAL A 155 10.66 5.58 -0.78
C VAL A 155 11.07 4.30 -1.49
N LEU A 156 10.17 3.32 -1.51
CA LEU A 156 10.28 2.10 -2.29
C LEU A 156 9.14 2.06 -3.30
N VAL A 157 9.48 1.90 -4.58
CA VAL A 157 8.50 1.70 -5.67
C VAL A 157 8.58 0.27 -6.17
N ILE A 158 7.44 -0.35 -6.44
CA ILE A 158 7.31 -1.67 -7.08
C ILE A 158 6.45 -1.49 -8.34
N ASP A 159 7.05 -1.65 -9.51
CA ASP A 159 6.41 -1.49 -10.82
C ASP A 159 6.52 -2.80 -11.61
N SER A 160 5.46 -3.52 -11.84
CA SER A 160 4.11 -3.37 -11.28
C SER A 160 3.62 -4.65 -10.60
N VAL A 161 2.56 -4.56 -9.79
CA VAL A 161 1.93 -5.75 -9.18
C VAL A 161 1.53 -6.78 -10.24
N ALA A 162 1.11 -6.32 -11.44
CA ALA A 162 0.72 -7.20 -12.52
C ALA A 162 1.86 -8.09 -13.02
N ALA A 163 3.11 -7.65 -12.90
CA ALA A 163 4.32 -8.37 -13.31
C ALA A 163 4.90 -9.28 -12.21
N LEU A 164 4.38 -9.23 -10.98
CA LEU A 164 4.82 -10.11 -9.90
C LEU A 164 4.28 -11.53 -10.10
N THR A 165 4.89 -12.25 -11.04
CA THR A 165 4.53 -13.63 -11.35
C THR A 165 5.14 -14.56 -10.31
N PRO A 166 4.34 -15.43 -9.64
CA PRO A 166 4.87 -16.44 -8.72
C PRO A 166 5.84 -17.39 -9.42
N GLN A 167 6.93 -17.76 -8.73
CA GLN A 167 7.95 -18.68 -9.28
C GLN A 167 7.33 -19.99 -9.79
N ALA A 168 6.41 -20.57 -9.02
CA ALA A 168 5.70 -21.79 -9.41
C ALA A 168 4.79 -21.63 -10.64
N GLU A 169 4.50 -20.41 -11.06
CA GLU A 169 3.78 -20.11 -12.32
C GLU A 169 4.77 -20.02 -13.50
N ILE A 170 5.98 -19.53 -13.24
CA ILE A 170 7.07 -19.46 -14.24
C ILE A 170 7.59 -20.85 -14.56
N GLU A 171 7.78 -21.70 -13.55
CA GLU A 171 8.31 -23.07 -13.69
C GLU A 171 7.25 -24.07 -14.12
N GLY A 172 5.97 -23.72 -14.01
CA GLY A 172 4.84 -24.59 -14.33
C GLY A 172 4.60 -24.73 -15.83
N ASP A 173 3.83 -25.76 -16.20
CA ASP A 173 3.39 -25.96 -17.57
C ASP A 173 2.32 -24.91 -17.95
N MET A 174 2.37 -24.39 -19.18
CA MET A 174 1.42 -23.41 -19.73
C MET A 174 -0.05 -23.88 -19.64
N SER A 175 -0.28 -25.20 -19.58
CA SER A 175 -1.61 -25.79 -19.45
C SER A 175 -2.16 -25.76 -18.03
N GLN A 176 -1.34 -25.48 -17.00
CA GLN A 176 -1.75 -25.51 -15.60
C GLN A 176 -2.41 -24.21 -15.16
N ALA A 177 -3.60 -24.32 -14.59
CA ALA A 177 -4.30 -23.16 -14.01
C ALA A 177 -3.69 -22.79 -12.64
N HIS A 178 -3.01 -21.67 -12.57
CA HIS A 178 -2.39 -21.15 -11.33
C HIS A 178 -3.26 -20.12 -10.59
N VAL A 179 -4.57 -20.43 -10.48
CA VAL A 179 -5.56 -19.51 -9.91
C VAL A 179 -5.21 -19.09 -8.48
N GLY A 180 -5.13 -17.79 -8.26
CA GLY A 180 -5.02 -17.21 -6.92
C GLY A 180 -3.62 -17.25 -6.28
N ARG A 181 -2.57 -17.79 -6.92
CA ARG A 181 -1.20 -17.83 -6.37
C ARG A 181 -0.66 -16.42 -6.12
N GLN A 182 -0.76 -15.53 -7.11
CA GLN A 182 -0.35 -14.13 -6.97
C GLN A 182 -1.11 -13.41 -5.83
N ALA A 183 -2.41 -13.67 -5.67
CA ALA A 183 -3.19 -13.07 -4.59
C ALA A 183 -2.77 -13.56 -3.19
N ARG A 184 -2.34 -14.82 -3.06
CA ARG A 184 -1.78 -15.38 -1.82
C ARG A 184 -0.43 -14.75 -1.51
N LEU A 185 0.47 -14.66 -2.49
CA LEU A 185 1.77 -14.03 -2.39
C LEU A 185 1.64 -12.59 -1.92
N MET A 186 0.82 -11.80 -2.58
CA MET A 186 0.51 -10.42 -2.19
C MET A 186 -0.07 -10.31 -0.77
N SER A 187 -0.99 -11.18 -0.41
CA SER A 187 -1.59 -11.17 0.94
C SER A 187 -0.56 -11.48 2.03
N GLN A 188 0.37 -12.37 1.78
CA GLN A 188 1.44 -12.73 2.72
C GLN A 188 2.44 -11.57 2.86
N ALA A 189 2.91 -11.03 1.75
CA ALA A 189 3.86 -9.93 1.73
C ALA A 189 3.30 -8.66 2.40
N LEU A 190 2.06 -8.28 2.07
CA LEU A 190 1.45 -7.06 2.61
C LEU A 190 1.24 -7.11 4.12
N ARG A 191 0.97 -8.29 4.71
CA ARG A 191 0.90 -8.46 6.17
C ARG A 191 2.22 -8.11 6.84
N LYS A 192 3.35 -8.54 6.26
CA LYS A 192 4.68 -8.24 6.77
C LYS A 192 5.06 -6.78 6.51
N LEU A 193 4.96 -6.34 5.25
CA LEU A 193 5.39 -5.02 4.81
C LEU A 193 4.67 -3.88 5.54
N THR A 194 3.39 -4.03 5.87
CA THR A 194 2.61 -2.99 6.57
C THR A 194 3.23 -2.64 7.93
N ALA A 195 3.56 -3.66 8.72
CA ALA A 195 4.14 -3.44 10.05
C ALA A 195 5.57 -2.88 9.97
N ILE A 196 6.37 -3.38 9.01
CA ILE A 196 7.75 -2.95 8.83
C ILE A 196 7.80 -1.51 8.31
N ALA A 197 6.99 -1.18 7.30
CA ALA A 197 6.90 0.17 6.74
C ALA A 197 6.55 1.21 7.80
N HIS A 198 5.59 0.89 8.69
CA HIS A 198 5.21 1.79 9.78
C HIS A 198 6.38 2.08 10.71
N LYS A 199 7.19 1.07 11.04
CA LYS A 199 8.37 1.22 11.92
C LYS A 199 9.51 1.98 11.24
N SER A 200 9.83 1.64 9.99
CA SER A 200 10.90 2.26 9.21
C SER A 200 10.56 3.64 8.64
N LYS A 201 9.26 4.04 8.70
CA LYS A 201 8.76 5.28 8.08
C LYS A 201 8.92 5.31 6.55
N THR A 202 9.12 4.17 5.91
CA THR A 202 9.25 4.04 4.45
C THR A 202 7.89 4.23 3.78
N VAL A 203 7.83 5.02 2.72
CA VAL A 203 6.69 5.07 1.78
C VAL A 203 6.85 3.94 0.80
N ILE A 204 5.90 2.98 0.78
CA ILE A 204 5.90 1.88 -0.19
C ILE A 204 4.83 2.15 -1.24
N ILE A 205 5.23 2.27 -2.50
CA ILE A 205 4.33 2.53 -3.63
C ILE A 205 4.23 1.28 -4.49
N PHE A 206 3.03 0.72 -4.60
CA PHE A 206 2.70 -0.31 -5.57
C PHE A 206 2.03 0.32 -6.78
N ILE A 207 2.62 0.18 -7.94
CA ILE A 207 1.99 0.50 -9.21
C ILE A 207 1.15 -0.68 -9.65
N ASN A 208 -0.08 -0.41 -10.12
CA ASN A 208 -0.99 -1.46 -10.54
C ASN A 208 -1.72 -1.09 -11.83
N GLN A 209 -2.07 -2.11 -12.59
CA GLN A 209 -2.84 -1.97 -13.82
C GLN A 209 -4.32 -2.18 -13.54
N ILE A 210 -5.18 -1.79 -14.48
CA ILE A 210 -6.62 -2.10 -14.46
C ILE A 210 -6.87 -3.31 -15.34
N ARG A 211 -7.73 -4.21 -14.87
CA ARG A 211 -8.29 -5.32 -15.62
C ARG A 211 -9.80 -5.25 -15.55
N MET A 212 -10.47 -5.76 -16.56
CA MET A 212 -11.92 -5.85 -16.59
C MET A 212 -12.34 -7.22 -16.06
N GLN A 213 -13.22 -7.24 -15.08
CA GLN A 213 -13.78 -8.48 -14.53
C GLN A 213 -14.93 -8.94 -15.41
N ILE A 214 -14.80 -10.15 -15.94
CA ILE A 214 -15.82 -10.77 -16.79
C ILE A 214 -17.05 -11.13 -15.95
N GLY A 215 -18.24 -10.96 -16.51
CA GLY A 215 -19.50 -11.36 -15.88
C GLY A 215 -20.17 -10.32 -14.97
N ILE A 216 -19.61 -9.12 -14.82
CA ILE A 216 -20.26 -8.02 -14.11
C ILE A 216 -21.16 -7.25 -15.09
N MET A 217 -22.47 -7.45 -15.01
CA MET A 217 -23.46 -6.75 -15.84
C MET A 217 -23.83 -5.36 -15.26
N PHE A 218 -23.73 -5.18 -13.93
CA PHE A 218 -24.08 -3.95 -13.24
C PHE A 218 -22.95 -3.49 -12.32
N GLY A 219 -22.70 -2.18 -12.23
CA GLY A 219 -21.65 -1.60 -11.42
C GLY A 219 -20.34 -1.38 -12.19
N ASN A 220 -19.22 -1.21 -11.45
CA ASN A 220 -17.92 -0.99 -12.08
C ASN A 220 -17.17 -2.33 -12.24
N PRO A 221 -16.93 -2.80 -13.47
CA PRO A 221 -16.21 -4.04 -13.73
C PRO A 221 -14.69 -3.92 -13.54
N GLU A 222 -14.17 -2.71 -13.32
CA GLU A 222 -12.73 -2.49 -13.18
C GLU A 222 -12.18 -3.10 -11.89
N THR A 223 -11.14 -3.87 -12.02
CA THR A 223 -10.40 -4.45 -10.90
C THR A 223 -8.91 -4.34 -11.12
N THR A 224 -8.12 -4.55 -10.06
CA THR A 224 -6.66 -4.55 -10.14
C THR A 224 -6.13 -5.97 -9.87
N PRO A 225 -5.05 -6.42 -10.55
CA PRO A 225 -4.36 -7.69 -10.27
C PRO A 225 -3.82 -7.77 -8.84
N GLY A 226 -3.39 -8.98 -8.43
CA GLY A 226 -2.85 -9.21 -7.09
C GLY A 226 -3.90 -9.43 -6.00
N GLY A 227 -5.17 -9.61 -6.37
CA GLY A 227 -6.27 -9.88 -5.47
C GLY A 227 -6.77 -8.66 -4.71
N LYS A 228 -7.51 -8.90 -3.61
CA LYS A 228 -8.14 -7.82 -2.83
C LYS A 228 -7.24 -7.24 -1.73
N ALA A 229 -6.15 -7.92 -1.36
CA ALA A 229 -5.33 -7.56 -0.21
C ALA A 229 -4.79 -6.12 -0.28
N LEU A 230 -4.20 -5.73 -1.41
CA LEU A 230 -3.64 -4.40 -1.58
C LEU A 230 -4.69 -3.28 -1.39
N LYS A 231 -5.92 -3.49 -1.86
CA LYS A 231 -7.03 -2.54 -1.66
C LYS A 231 -7.33 -2.28 -0.18
N PHE A 232 -7.15 -3.29 0.69
CA PHE A 232 -7.35 -3.17 2.14
C PHE A 232 -6.13 -2.59 2.86
N TYR A 233 -4.92 -3.07 2.54
CA TYR A 233 -3.69 -2.67 3.20
C TYR A 233 -3.23 -1.26 2.82
N ALA A 234 -3.43 -0.82 1.58
CA ALA A 234 -3.10 0.53 1.16
C ALA A 234 -3.81 1.59 2.03
N SER A 235 -3.04 2.57 2.50
CA SER A 235 -3.55 3.73 3.23
C SER A 235 -4.05 4.81 2.28
N VAL A 236 -3.43 4.94 1.13
CA VAL A 236 -3.83 5.85 0.05
C VAL A 236 -3.93 5.06 -1.24
N ARG A 237 -4.97 5.34 -2.04
CA ARG A 237 -5.15 4.79 -3.38
C ARG A 237 -5.44 5.92 -4.36
N LEU A 238 -4.66 5.97 -5.43
CA LEU A 238 -4.73 6.98 -6.48
C LEU A 238 -5.16 6.32 -7.80
N ASP A 239 -6.29 6.75 -8.35
CA ASP A 239 -6.73 6.39 -9.71
C ASP A 239 -6.24 7.44 -10.68
N ILE A 240 -5.40 7.04 -11.65
CA ILE A 240 -4.78 7.92 -12.62
C ILE A 240 -5.37 7.67 -14.00
N ARG A 241 -5.93 8.74 -14.61
CA ARG A 241 -6.56 8.68 -15.92
C ARG A 241 -6.02 9.78 -16.84
N LYS A 242 -5.55 9.42 -18.03
CA LYS A 242 -5.23 10.37 -19.08
C LYS A 242 -6.52 10.98 -19.64
N THR A 243 -6.61 12.31 -19.69
CA THR A 243 -7.82 13.02 -20.14
C THR A 243 -7.66 13.64 -21.52
N LYS A 244 -6.58 14.38 -21.77
CA LYS A 244 -6.34 15.07 -23.05
C LYS A 244 -4.88 15.00 -23.44
N LYS A 245 -4.59 14.91 -24.74
CA LYS A 245 -3.26 15.15 -25.29
C LYS A 245 -3.05 16.67 -25.43
N LYS A 246 -1.90 17.19 -24.98
CA LYS A 246 -1.47 18.55 -25.32
C LYS A 246 -0.72 18.51 -26.64
N LYS A 247 -1.19 19.26 -27.61
CA LYS A 247 -0.58 19.36 -28.94
C LYS A 247 -0.13 20.78 -29.21
N LYS A 248 0.93 20.93 -30.02
CA LYS A 248 1.35 22.18 -30.66
C LYS A 248 1.42 21.87 -32.17
N GLY A 249 0.41 22.32 -32.94
CA GLY A 249 0.20 21.81 -34.29
C GLY A 249 -0.10 20.31 -34.29
N GLU A 250 0.62 19.53 -35.04
CA GLU A 250 0.51 18.06 -35.08
C GLU A 250 1.32 17.35 -33.98
N ASP A 251 2.28 18.02 -33.40
CA ASP A 251 3.18 17.46 -32.39
C ASP A 251 2.48 17.27 -31.02
N VAL A 252 2.61 16.08 -30.46
CA VAL A 252 2.13 15.78 -29.10
C VAL A 252 3.20 16.15 -28.08
N LEU A 253 3.01 17.26 -27.38
CA LEU A 253 3.92 17.73 -26.35
C LEU A 253 3.77 17.04 -24.99
N GLY A 254 2.64 16.41 -24.75
CA GLY A 254 2.37 15.71 -23.49
C GLY A 254 0.90 15.36 -23.30
N ALA A 255 0.55 15.00 -22.07
CA ALA A 255 -0.81 14.63 -21.71
C ALA A 255 -1.27 15.32 -20.44
N ARG A 256 -2.54 15.66 -20.38
CA ARG A 256 -3.21 16.05 -19.14
C ARG A 256 -3.73 14.80 -18.47
N THR A 257 -3.38 14.62 -17.22
CA THR A 257 -3.78 13.47 -16.41
C THR A 257 -4.64 13.92 -15.25
N LYS A 258 -5.72 13.20 -15.00
CA LYS A 258 -6.57 13.36 -13.82
C LYS A 258 -6.14 12.32 -12.79
N VAL A 259 -5.84 12.76 -11.58
CA VAL A 259 -5.59 11.89 -10.44
C VAL A 259 -6.76 12.03 -9.46
N LYS A 260 -7.34 10.91 -9.05
CA LYS A 260 -8.42 10.87 -8.05
C LYS A 260 -7.94 10.11 -6.82
N VAL A 261 -8.07 10.73 -5.65
CA VAL A 261 -7.79 10.09 -4.36
C VAL A 261 -9.03 9.26 -3.97
N VAL A 262 -9.03 7.97 -4.31
CA VAL A 262 -10.19 7.09 -4.08
C VAL A 262 -10.21 6.45 -2.71
N LYS A 263 -9.08 6.47 -1.99
CA LYS A 263 -8.96 6.04 -0.60
C LYS A 263 -7.89 6.88 0.08
N ASN A 264 -8.18 7.35 1.29
CA ASN A 264 -7.23 8.04 2.13
C ASN A 264 -7.55 7.75 3.61
N LYS A 265 -6.59 7.20 4.36
CA LYS A 265 -6.71 6.92 5.80
C LYS A 265 -6.11 8.01 6.68
N VAL A 266 -5.42 9.00 6.09
CA VAL A 266 -4.76 10.08 6.82
C VAL A 266 -5.48 11.43 6.66
N ALA A 267 -6.36 11.55 5.66
CA ALA A 267 -7.21 12.72 5.42
C ALA A 267 -8.50 12.30 4.69
N ALA A 268 -9.40 13.24 4.45
CA ALA A 268 -10.64 12.98 3.71
C ALA A 268 -10.34 12.57 2.25
N PRO A 269 -10.89 11.44 1.76
CA PRO A 269 -10.73 10.99 0.38
C PRO A 269 -11.65 11.73 -0.60
N PHE A 270 -11.59 11.35 -1.87
CA PHE A 270 -12.45 11.81 -2.98
C PHE A 270 -12.23 13.27 -3.41
N LYS A 271 -11.00 13.74 -3.31
CA LYS A 271 -10.55 15.02 -3.85
C LYS A 271 -9.84 14.87 -5.19
#